data_ffc90d52203229e0d0e696a455aa8ac1
#
_entry.id   ffc90d52203229e0d0e696a455aa8ac1
#
_cell.length_a   1.000
_cell.length_b   1.000
_cell.length_c   1.000
_cell.angle_alpha   90.00
_cell.angle_beta   90.00
_cell.angle_gamma   90.00
#
_symmetry.space_group_name_H-M   'P 1'
#
loop_
_entity.id
_entity.type
_entity.pdbx_description
1 polymer ?
#
loop_
_entity_poly.entity_id
_entity_poly.type
_entity_poly.pdbx_seq_one_letter_code
_entity_poly.pdbx_strand_id
1 'polypeptide(L)'
;MNKWFLLVCSILLLSACSAIKVSTDYDATIDFTKYKTFAFFKPGIDKANISDLDKKRILRAIEFELEAKGMTKSENPEMLVSIFTKSRERVQVDQNNFGYGFGWGWNPWMMNGFQSNVNVSQYSEGTLFVDFIDKAKKELIWQGVGTGALRIQNREKKEARIKEFVKEIIARFPPNSENK
;
A
#
# COMPACT_ATOMS: atom_id res chain seq x y z
N MET A 1 11.87 22.50 32.66
CA MET A 1 11.43 21.76 31.46
C MET A 1 10.31 20.83 31.91
N ASN A 2 9.08 21.07 31.45
CA ASN A 2 7.88 20.44 31.99
C ASN A 2 7.84 18.95 31.61
N LYS A 3 7.76 18.07 32.59
CA LYS A 3 7.63 16.61 32.42
C LYS A 3 6.47 16.22 31.48
N TRP A 4 5.43 17.05 31.41
CA TRP A 4 4.30 16.92 30.49
C TRP A 4 4.67 17.10 29.03
N PHE A 5 5.65 17.96 28.72
CA PHE A 5 6.12 18.17 27.34
C PHE A 5 6.88 16.94 26.82
N LEU A 6 7.66 16.28 27.67
CA LEU A 6 8.34 15.03 27.32
C LEU A 6 7.37 13.87 27.10
N LEU A 7 6.27 13.83 27.85
CA LEU A 7 5.24 12.80 27.74
C LEU A 7 4.44 12.95 26.44
N VAL A 8 4.09 14.17 26.05
CA VAL A 8 3.41 14.46 24.77
C VAL A 8 4.33 14.17 23.57
N CYS A 9 5.62 14.49 23.66
CA CYS A 9 6.59 14.20 22.61
C CYS A 9 6.81 12.68 22.42
N SER A 10 6.75 11.90 23.51
CA SER A 10 6.89 10.44 23.48
C SER A 10 5.72 9.73 22.81
N ILE A 11 4.50 10.29 22.87
CA ILE A 11 3.29 9.71 22.25
C ILE A 11 3.31 9.92 20.73
N LEU A 12 3.96 10.96 20.23
CA LEU A 12 4.08 11.26 18.80
C LEU A 12 5.04 10.33 18.03
N LEU A 13 5.90 9.58 18.73
CA LEU A 13 6.89 8.70 18.12
C LEU A 13 6.41 7.27 17.88
N LEU A 14 5.17 6.91 18.26
CA LEU A 14 4.64 5.54 18.18
C LEU A 14 3.88 5.21 16.88
N SER A 15 3.85 6.09 15.88
CA SER A 15 3.30 5.73 14.58
C SER A 15 4.32 4.90 13.78
N ALA A 16 4.50 3.64 14.16
CA ALA A 16 5.16 2.62 13.34
C ALA A 16 4.26 2.30 12.14
N CYS A 17 4.20 3.20 11.17
CA CYS A 17 3.47 3.01 9.93
C CYS A 17 4.26 2.00 9.09
N SER A 18 3.71 0.81 8.89
CA SER A 18 4.23 -0.14 7.89
C SER A 18 4.10 0.53 6.52
N ALA A 19 5.20 1.02 5.99
CA ALA A 19 5.21 1.86 4.81
C ALA A 19 4.60 1.14 3.59
N ILE A 20 3.57 1.74 3.00
CA ILE A 20 3.06 1.37 1.69
C ILE A 20 3.89 2.17 0.68
N LYS A 21 4.51 1.47 -0.27
CA LYS A 21 5.20 2.11 -1.39
C LYS A 21 4.18 2.39 -2.48
N VAL A 22 4.02 3.65 -2.84
CA VAL A 22 3.10 4.07 -3.89
C VAL A 22 3.88 4.64 -5.06
N SER A 23 3.55 4.17 -6.27
CA SER A 23 3.96 4.76 -7.53
C SER A 23 2.74 5.04 -8.41
N THR A 24 2.86 6.01 -9.31
CA THR A 24 1.80 6.36 -10.25
C THR A 24 2.39 6.54 -11.64
N ASP A 25 1.56 6.22 -12.63
CA ASP A 25 1.82 6.50 -14.03
C ASP A 25 0.56 7.09 -14.66
N TYR A 26 0.70 8.01 -15.59
CA TYR A 26 -0.42 8.68 -16.22
C TYR A 26 -0.06 9.30 -17.57
N ASP A 27 -1.05 9.48 -18.41
CA ASP A 27 -0.91 10.22 -19.66
C ASP A 27 -0.84 11.73 -19.37
N ALA A 28 0.34 12.32 -19.60
CA ALA A 28 0.61 13.74 -19.36
C ALA A 28 -0.18 14.70 -20.28
N THR A 29 -0.82 14.18 -21.33
CA THR A 29 -1.65 14.97 -22.25
C THR A 29 -3.09 15.13 -21.78
N ILE A 30 -3.48 14.38 -20.74
CA ILE A 30 -4.85 14.35 -20.21
C ILE A 30 -5.08 15.54 -19.26
N ASP A 31 -6.19 16.22 -19.48
CA ASP A 31 -6.74 17.19 -18.54
C ASP A 31 -7.67 16.46 -17.55
N PHE A 32 -7.16 16.16 -16.37
CA PHE A 32 -7.90 15.45 -15.32
C PHE A 32 -9.03 16.25 -14.71
N THR A 33 -9.09 17.56 -14.91
CA THR A 33 -10.16 18.40 -14.39
C THR A 33 -11.53 18.14 -15.03
N LYS A 34 -11.54 17.48 -16.18
CA LYS A 34 -12.75 17.08 -16.92
C LYS A 34 -13.50 15.91 -16.30
N TYR A 35 -12.81 15.08 -15.52
CA TYR A 35 -13.42 13.88 -14.93
C TYR A 35 -14.05 14.23 -13.58
N LYS A 36 -15.38 14.31 -13.57
CA LYS A 36 -16.19 14.60 -12.37
C LYS A 36 -16.99 13.39 -11.91
N THR A 37 -17.23 12.46 -12.83
CA THR A 37 -18.07 11.30 -12.58
C THR A 37 -17.31 10.00 -12.85
N PHE A 38 -17.61 8.98 -12.04
CA PHE A 38 -16.97 7.67 -12.18
C PHE A 38 -17.97 6.51 -12.03
N ALA A 39 -17.59 5.34 -12.52
CA ALA A 39 -18.22 4.06 -12.21
C ALA A 39 -17.17 2.95 -12.15
N PHE A 40 -17.52 1.84 -11.52
CA PHE A 40 -16.66 0.67 -11.45
C PHE A 40 -16.76 -0.19 -12.70
N PHE A 41 -15.59 -0.55 -13.27
CA PHE A 41 -15.51 -1.42 -14.44
C PHE A 41 -15.54 -2.89 -14.03
N LYS A 42 -16.75 -3.44 -13.91
CA LYS A 42 -16.97 -4.80 -13.42
C LYS A 42 -16.13 -5.88 -14.13
N PRO A 43 -16.00 -5.90 -15.48
CA PRO A 43 -15.22 -6.94 -16.15
C PRO A 43 -13.73 -6.94 -15.79
N GLY A 44 -13.16 -5.80 -15.42
CA GLY A 44 -11.79 -5.70 -14.92
C GLY A 44 -11.68 -6.18 -13.47
N ILE A 45 -12.60 -5.75 -12.61
CA ILE A 45 -12.64 -6.08 -11.19
C ILE A 45 -12.83 -7.59 -10.97
N ASP A 46 -13.67 -8.23 -11.76
CA ASP A 46 -13.95 -9.67 -11.65
C ASP A 46 -12.68 -10.52 -11.86
N LYS A 47 -11.71 -10.02 -12.65
CA LYS A 47 -10.41 -10.67 -12.90
C LYS A 47 -9.42 -10.54 -11.74
N ALA A 48 -9.66 -9.66 -10.76
CA ALA A 48 -8.79 -9.53 -9.62
C ALA A 48 -8.81 -10.82 -8.76
N ASN A 49 -7.63 -11.41 -8.53
CA ASN A 49 -7.47 -12.68 -7.81
C ASN A 49 -7.45 -12.47 -6.29
N ILE A 50 -8.59 -12.03 -5.75
CA ILE A 50 -8.84 -11.83 -4.33
C ILE A 50 -10.29 -12.20 -3.99
N SER A 51 -10.58 -12.38 -2.70
CA SER A 51 -11.94 -12.71 -2.26
C SER A 51 -12.95 -11.59 -2.61
N ASP A 52 -14.19 -11.96 -2.88
CA ASP A 52 -15.25 -10.98 -3.17
C ASP A 52 -15.50 -9.99 -2.02
N LEU A 53 -15.27 -10.42 -0.78
CA LEU A 53 -15.34 -9.52 0.37
C LEU A 53 -14.23 -8.46 0.33
N ASP A 54 -13.04 -8.83 -0.09
CA ASP A 54 -11.93 -7.89 -0.20
C ASP A 54 -12.13 -6.96 -1.40
N LYS A 55 -12.65 -7.46 -2.54
CA LYS A 55 -13.09 -6.61 -3.65
C LYS A 55 -14.06 -5.53 -3.16
N LYS A 56 -15.10 -5.93 -2.43
CA LYS A 56 -16.10 -4.99 -1.88
C LYS A 56 -15.48 -3.96 -0.94
N ARG A 57 -14.51 -4.35 -0.09
CA ARG A 57 -13.81 -3.42 0.82
C ARG A 57 -12.98 -2.40 0.04
N ILE A 58 -12.22 -2.87 -0.96
CA ILE A 58 -11.40 -2.01 -1.83
C ILE A 58 -12.29 -1.01 -2.57
N LEU A 59 -13.37 -1.48 -3.21
CA LEU A 59 -14.26 -0.61 -3.98
C LEU A 59 -14.92 0.45 -3.10
N ARG A 60 -15.39 0.10 -1.90
CA ARG A 60 -15.93 1.07 -0.94
C ARG A 60 -14.89 2.11 -0.50
N ALA A 61 -13.66 1.69 -0.29
CA ALA A 61 -12.59 2.60 0.07
C ALA A 61 -12.26 3.56 -1.09
N ILE A 62 -12.21 3.06 -2.34
CA ILE A 62 -12.00 3.90 -3.53
C ILE A 62 -13.15 4.90 -3.71
N GLU A 63 -14.39 4.44 -3.59
CA GLU A 63 -15.60 5.29 -3.66
C GLU A 63 -15.50 6.42 -2.64
N PHE A 64 -15.22 6.10 -1.38
CA PHE A 64 -15.05 7.09 -0.31
C PHE A 64 -13.97 8.13 -0.62
N GLU A 65 -12.80 7.71 -1.09
CA GLU A 65 -11.68 8.62 -1.39
C GLU A 65 -11.95 9.49 -2.64
N LEU A 66 -12.62 8.96 -3.66
CA LEU A 66 -13.00 9.74 -4.85
C LEU A 66 -14.10 10.74 -4.54
N GLU A 67 -15.10 10.35 -3.74
CA GLU A 67 -16.14 11.26 -3.27
C GLU A 67 -15.57 12.38 -2.40
N ALA A 68 -14.60 12.09 -1.53
CA ALA A 68 -13.88 13.11 -0.75
C ALA A 68 -13.12 14.11 -1.64
N LYS A 69 -12.78 13.73 -2.87
CA LYS A 69 -12.18 14.62 -3.89
C LYS A 69 -13.23 15.35 -4.76
N GLY A 70 -14.52 15.21 -4.43
CA GLY A 70 -15.61 15.88 -5.13
C GLY A 70 -16.08 15.18 -6.41
N MET A 71 -15.66 13.93 -6.63
CA MET A 71 -16.19 13.12 -7.72
C MET A 71 -17.50 12.44 -7.31
N THR A 72 -18.36 12.14 -8.28
CA THR A 72 -19.65 11.48 -8.02
C THR A 72 -19.78 10.19 -8.83
N LYS A 73 -20.39 9.18 -8.21
CA LYS A 73 -20.71 7.93 -8.90
C LYS A 73 -21.89 8.14 -9.85
N SER A 74 -21.80 7.62 -11.07
CA SER A 74 -22.79 7.84 -12.12
C SER A 74 -23.00 6.57 -12.97
N GLU A 75 -24.23 6.39 -13.46
CA GLU A 75 -24.53 5.35 -14.46
C GLU A 75 -23.96 5.71 -15.84
N ASN A 76 -23.80 7.00 -16.11
CA ASN A 76 -23.14 7.50 -17.31
C ASN A 76 -21.86 8.26 -16.94
N PRO A 77 -20.80 7.56 -16.51
CA PRO A 77 -19.57 8.16 -16.01
C PRO A 77 -18.67 8.66 -17.14
N GLU A 78 -17.80 9.59 -16.83
CA GLU A 78 -16.70 10.02 -17.69
C GLU A 78 -15.49 9.07 -17.54
N MET A 79 -15.32 8.51 -16.34
CA MET A 79 -14.20 7.67 -15.97
C MET A 79 -14.66 6.32 -15.43
N LEU A 80 -13.98 5.26 -15.85
CA LEU A 80 -14.16 3.91 -15.30
C LEU A 80 -13.00 3.56 -14.37
N VAL A 81 -13.34 2.96 -13.23
CA VAL A 81 -12.36 2.51 -12.24
C VAL A 81 -12.25 0.99 -12.27
N SER A 82 -11.04 0.49 -12.47
CA SER A 82 -10.72 -0.94 -12.40
C SER A 82 -9.67 -1.21 -11.32
N ILE A 83 -9.61 -2.43 -10.83
CA ILE A 83 -8.58 -2.87 -9.91
C ILE A 83 -7.94 -4.17 -10.38
N PHE A 84 -6.66 -4.30 -10.08
CA PHE A 84 -5.92 -5.54 -10.27
C PHE A 84 -5.04 -5.79 -9.05
N THR A 85 -4.77 -7.06 -8.71
CA THR A 85 -3.95 -7.41 -7.55
C THR A 85 -2.91 -8.45 -7.91
N LYS A 86 -1.73 -8.30 -7.29
CA LYS A 86 -0.67 -9.31 -7.29
C LYS A 86 -0.25 -9.60 -5.86
N SER A 87 0.09 -10.84 -5.55
CA SER A 87 0.71 -11.22 -4.29
C SER A 87 2.02 -11.94 -4.56
N ARG A 88 3.03 -11.68 -3.71
CA ARG A 88 4.31 -12.39 -3.70
C ARG A 88 4.62 -12.82 -2.28
N GLU A 89 5.09 -14.04 -2.13
CA GLU A 89 5.71 -14.45 -0.88
C GLU A 89 7.13 -13.91 -0.83
N ARG A 90 7.46 -13.23 0.26
CA ARG A 90 8.80 -12.74 0.56
C ARG A 90 9.35 -13.52 1.73
N VAL A 91 10.55 -14.04 1.56
CA VAL A 91 11.33 -14.63 2.65
C VAL A 91 12.34 -13.59 3.09
N GLN A 92 12.19 -13.11 4.31
CA GLN A 92 13.18 -12.22 4.92
C GLN A 92 14.07 -13.07 5.82
N VAL A 93 15.34 -13.08 5.49
CA VAL A 93 16.39 -13.74 6.29
C VAL A 93 17.10 -12.65 7.07
N ASP A 94 16.75 -12.49 8.33
CA ASP A 94 17.46 -11.57 9.23
C ASP A 94 18.67 -12.30 9.82
N GLN A 95 19.83 -12.06 9.23
CA GLN A 95 21.11 -12.46 9.82
C GLN A 95 21.53 -11.39 10.83
N ASN A 96 21.18 -11.58 12.08
CA ASN A 96 21.77 -10.81 13.18
C ASN A 96 23.23 -11.24 13.36
N ASN A 97 24.10 -10.68 12.54
CA ASN A 97 25.53 -10.81 12.73
C ASN A 97 26.01 -9.77 13.77
N PHE A 98 25.67 -10.02 15.04
CA PHE A 98 26.21 -9.22 16.15
C PHE A 98 27.55 -9.83 16.56
N GLY A 99 28.54 -9.65 15.69
CA GLY A 99 29.92 -10.08 15.94
C GLY A 99 30.87 -8.91 16.06
N TYR A 100 30.64 -7.97 17.00
CA TYR A 100 31.70 -7.09 17.46
C TYR A 100 32.31 -7.67 18.73
N GLY A 101 33.12 -8.68 18.54
CA GLY A 101 33.99 -9.22 19.59
C GLY A 101 35.43 -8.76 19.33
N PHE A 102 35.78 -7.53 19.71
CA PHE A 102 37.18 -7.21 19.99
C PHE A 102 37.56 -7.90 21.28
N GLY A 103 38.15 -9.06 21.16
CA GLY A 103 38.64 -9.80 22.30
C GLY A 103 39.90 -10.55 21.93
N TRP A 104 41.06 -10.01 22.23
CA TRP A 104 42.31 -10.76 22.34
C TRP A 104 42.16 -11.78 23.44
N GLY A 105 42.02 -13.03 23.08
CA GLY A 105 41.97 -14.13 24.03
C GLY A 105 41.92 -15.47 23.31
N TRP A 106 43.05 -16.11 23.18
CA TRP A 106 43.14 -17.51 22.78
C TRP A 106 42.50 -18.38 23.85
N ASN A 107 41.29 -18.86 23.62
CA ASN A 107 40.66 -19.86 24.45
C ASN A 107 39.99 -20.92 23.58
N PRO A 108 40.69 -22.07 23.30
CA PRO A 108 40.16 -23.10 22.39
C PRO A 108 38.93 -23.86 22.91
N TRP A 109 38.53 -23.63 24.16
CA TRP A 109 37.42 -24.35 24.80
C TRP A 109 36.06 -23.66 24.66
N MET A 110 36.00 -22.48 24.02
CA MET A 110 34.76 -21.70 23.81
C MET A 110 34.13 -21.89 22.43
N MET A 111 34.55 -22.94 21.70
CA MET A 111 34.14 -23.19 20.32
C MET A 111 32.87 -24.06 20.22
N ASN A 112 32.11 -24.15 21.33
CA ASN A 112 30.88 -24.94 21.32
C ASN A 112 29.69 -24.02 21.62
N GLY A 113 29.11 -23.41 20.59
CA GLY A 113 27.85 -22.65 20.79
C GLY A 113 27.59 -21.43 19.92
N PHE A 114 28.18 -21.30 18.75
CA PHE A 114 27.67 -20.32 17.78
C PHE A 114 26.42 -20.88 17.11
N GLN A 115 25.32 -20.84 17.85
CA GLN A 115 24.01 -21.05 17.29
C GLN A 115 23.62 -19.73 16.64
N SER A 116 23.87 -19.58 15.34
CA SER A 116 23.38 -18.51 14.54
C SER A 116 21.85 -18.64 14.48
N ASN A 117 21.15 -17.85 15.29
CA ASN A 117 19.71 -17.72 15.19
C ASN A 117 19.37 -17.00 13.89
N VAL A 118 19.21 -17.76 12.83
CA VAL A 118 18.66 -17.26 11.56
C VAL A 118 17.16 -17.19 11.74
N ASN A 119 16.64 -16.01 11.97
CA ASN A 119 15.20 -15.77 11.96
C ASN A 119 14.74 -15.64 10.50
N VAL A 120 14.12 -16.68 9.99
CA VAL A 120 13.46 -16.67 8.69
C VAL A 120 12.01 -16.26 8.90
N SER A 121 11.65 -15.04 8.55
CA SER A 121 10.26 -14.61 8.56
C SER A 121 9.72 -14.60 7.12
N GLN A 122 8.64 -15.38 6.90
CA GLN A 122 7.88 -15.33 5.67
C GLN A 122 6.74 -14.32 5.83
N TYR A 123 6.60 -13.41 4.87
CA TYR A 123 5.44 -12.52 4.81
C TYR A 123 4.96 -12.38 3.36
N SER A 124 3.64 -12.25 3.20
CA SER A 124 3.07 -11.98 1.89
C SER A 124 3.09 -10.49 1.63
N GLU A 125 3.70 -10.10 0.53
CA GLU A 125 3.64 -8.74 0.01
C GLU A 125 2.54 -8.67 -1.05
N GLY A 126 1.59 -7.75 -0.88
CA GLY A 126 0.53 -7.50 -1.85
C GLY A 126 0.77 -6.22 -2.63
N THR A 127 0.37 -6.26 -3.88
CA THR A 127 0.33 -5.08 -4.75
C THR A 127 -1.10 -4.88 -5.23
N LEU A 128 -1.63 -3.67 -5.01
CA LEU A 128 -2.90 -3.22 -5.52
C LEU A 128 -2.65 -2.20 -6.63
N PHE A 129 -3.21 -2.46 -7.79
CA PHE A 129 -3.28 -1.55 -8.93
C PHE A 129 -4.68 -0.95 -8.96
N VAL A 130 -4.77 0.35 -9.13
CA VAL A 130 -6.00 1.09 -9.37
C VAL A 130 -5.85 1.81 -10.70
N ASP A 131 -6.69 1.44 -11.66
CA ASP A 131 -6.66 1.94 -13.01
C ASP A 131 -7.84 2.87 -13.25
N PHE A 132 -7.60 4.06 -13.81
CA PHE A 132 -8.61 4.97 -14.29
C PHE A 132 -8.58 4.99 -15.82
N ILE A 133 -9.74 4.76 -16.40
CA ILE A 133 -9.93 4.55 -17.83
C ILE A 133 -10.92 5.58 -18.35
N ASP A 134 -10.55 6.32 -19.39
CA ASP A 134 -11.49 7.17 -20.12
C ASP A 134 -12.60 6.30 -20.73
N LYS A 135 -13.86 6.55 -20.38
CA LYS A 135 -14.97 5.73 -20.85
C LYS A 135 -15.19 5.84 -22.36
N ALA A 136 -15.02 7.04 -22.92
CA ALA A 136 -15.29 7.30 -24.34
C ALA A 136 -14.20 6.71 -25.23
N LYS A 137 -12.93 6.91 -24.86
CA LYS A 137 -11.78 6.44 -25.62
C LYS A 137 -11.40 5.00 -25.30
N LYS A 138 -11.80 4.48 -24.12
CA LYS A 138 -11.40 3.16 -23.59
C LYS A 138 -9.89 3.04 -23.36
N GLU A 139 -9.25 4.15 -23.04
CA GLU A 139 -7.81 4.27 -22.81
C GLU A 139 -7.53 4.41 -21.31
N LEU A 140 -6.44 3.78 -20.86
CA LEU A 140 -5.92 3.99 -19.52
C LEU A 140 -5.35 5.40 -19.44
N ILE A 141 -5.84 6.20 -18.51
CA ILE A 141 -5.42 7.60 -18.34
C ILE A 141 -4.57 7.82 -17.10
N TRP A 142 -4.73 6.97 -16.08
CA TRP A 142 -3.96 7.01 -14.85
C TRP A 142 -3.95 5.63 -14.19
N GLN A 143 -2.81 5.28 -13.64
CA GLN A 143 -2.63 4.08 -12.84
C GLN A 143 -1.93 4.41 -11.53
N GLY A 144 -2.50 3.98 -10.42
CA GLY A 144 -1.87 4.01 -9.11
C GLY A 144 -1.52 2.61 -8.64
N VAL A 145 -0.31 2.44 -8.11
CA VAL A 145 0.19 1.15 -7.65
C VAL A 145 0.65 1.28 -6.20
N GLY A 146 0.02 0.53 -5.31
CA GLY A 146 0.43 0.43 -3.90
C GLY A 146 0.99 -0.95 -3.60
N THR A 147 2.17 -1.01 -2.99
CA THR A 147 2.82 -2.26 -2.58
C THR A 147 3.16 -2.22 -1.10
N GLY A 148 2.86 -3.28 -0.38
CA GLY A 148 3.18 -3.38 1.04
C GLY A 148 2.86 -4.74 1.65
N ALA A 149 3.31 -4.95 2.89
CA ALA A 149 3.06 -6.19 3.60
C ALA A 149 1.56 -6.36 3.91
N LEU A 150 1.05 -7.55 3.61
CA LEU A 150 -0.29 -8.00 3.94
C LEU A 150 -0.24 -8.84 5.23
N ARG A 151 0.05 -8.20 6.37
CA ARG A 151 -0.03 -8.88 7.68
C ARG A 151 -1.46 -8.79 8.20
N ILE A 152 -2.26 -9.84 7.92
CA ILE A 152 -3.68 -9.78 8.21
C ILE A 152 -4.08 -10.99 9.02
N GLN A 153 -4.07 -10.85 10.33
CA GLN A 153 -4.52 -11.91 11.26
C GLN A 153 -5.99 -11.79 11.65
N ASN A 154 -6.59 -10.59 11.53
CA ASN A 154 -8.02 -10.42 11.80
C ASN A 154 -8.70 -9.49 10.79
N ARG A 155 -10.05 -9.55 10.76
CA ARG A 155 -10.89 -8.82 9.82
C ARG A 155 -10.73 -7.29 9.93
N GLU A 156 -10.69 -6.76 11.14
CA GLU A 156 -10.64 -5.31 11.39
C GLU A 156 -9.30 -4.71 10.92
N LYS A 157 -8.20 -5.37 11.27
CA LYS A 157 -6.86 -4.97 10.78
C LYS A 157 -6.76 -5.05 9.26
N LYS A 158 -7.43 -6.05 8.65
CA LYS A 158 -7.49 -6.18 7.21
C LYS A 158 -8.23 -5.03 6.55
N GLU A 159 -9.39 -4.65 7.10
CA GLU A 159 -10.16 -3.53 6.58
C GLU A 159 -9.42 -2.21 6.73
N ALA A 160 -8.81 -1.96 7.89
CA ALA A 160 -7.98 -0.78 8.12
C ALA A 160 -6.81 -0.72 7.12
N ARG A 161 -6.13 -1.85 6.89
CA ARG A 161 -5.02 -1.92 5.94
C ARG A 161 -5.45 -1.66 4.49
N ILE A 162 -6.61 -2.19 4.08
CA ILE A 162 -7.17 -1.92 2.75
C ILE A 162 -7.47 -0.43 2.58
N LYS A 163 -8.10 0.20 3.58
CA LYS A 163 -8.37 1.65 3.56
C LYS A 163 -7.09 2.46 3.44
N GLU A 164 -6.06 2.10 4.18
CA GLU A 164 -4.74 2.74 4.12
C GLU A 164 -4.12 2.62 2.72
N PHE A 165 -4.11 1.42 2.11
CA PHE A 165 -3.62 1.23 0.75
C PHE A 165 -4.34 2.11 -0.26
N VAL A 166 -5.66 2.11 -0.22
CA VAL A 166 -6.49 2.90 -1.15
C VAL A 166 -6.26 4.38 -0.95
N LYS A 167 -6.25 4.85 0.30
CA LYS A 167 -6.00 6.25 0.64
C LYS A 167 -4.66 6.74 0.10
N GLU A 168 -3.57 5.99 0.34
CA GLU A 168 -2.23 6.36 -0.12
C GLU A 168 -2.14 6.39 -1.66
N ILE A 169 -2.81 5.46 -2.36
CA ILE A 169 -2.86 5.44 -3.82
C ILE A 169 -3.67 6.64 -4.33
N ILE A 170 -4.91 6.81 -3.87
CA ILE A 170 -5.82 7.84 -4.37
C ILE A 170 -5.36 9.25 -3.97
N ALA A 171 -4.56 9.40 -2.91
CA ALA A 171 -3.93 10.67 -2.56
C ALA A 171 -3.07 11.23 -3.71
N ARG A 172 -2.55 10.37 -4.58
CA ARG A 172 -1.73 10.75 -5.75
C ARG A 172 -2.55 11.14 -6.99
N PHE A 173 -3.87 11.05 -6.93
CA PHE A 173 -4.78 11.47 -7.99
C PHE A 173 -5.52 12.77 -7.60
N PRO A 174 -5.72 13.76 -8.50
CA PRO A 174 -5.07 13.85 -9.82
C PRO A 174 -3.56 14.10 -9.67
N PRO A 175 -2.75 13.78 -10.70
CA PRO A 175 -1.32 14.10 -10.67
C PRO A 175 -1.12 15.60 -10.57
N ASN A 176 -0.25 16.03 -9.66
CA ASN A 176 0.10 17.44 -9.52
C ASN A 176 0.89 17.91 -10.73
N SER A 177 0.53 19.08 -11.27
CA SER A 177 1.22 19.70 -12.42
C SER A 177 2.66 20.13 -12.11
N GLU A 178 3.11 20.04 -10.86
CA GLU A 178 4.44 20.47 -10.42
C GLU A 178 5.56 19.43 -10.62
N ASN A 179 5.24 18.22 -11.05
CA ASN A 179 6.22 17.16 -11.31
C ASN A 179 6.43 16.91 -12.82
N LYS A 180 6.48 17.99 -13.60
CA LYS A 180 6.92 17.95 -15.01
C LYS A 180 8.40 18.23 -15.11
#